data_37f4a537cd25152a490737737aa16770
#
_entry.id   37f4a537cd25152a490737737aa16770
#
_cell.length_a   1.000
_cell.length_b   1.000
_cell.length_c   1.000
_cell.angle_alpha   90.00
_cell.angle_beta   90.00
_cell.angle_gamma   90.00
#
_symmetry.space_group_name_H-M   'P 1'
#
loop_
_entity.id
_entity.type
_entity.pdbx_description
1 polymer ?
#
loop_
_entity_poly.entity_id
_entity_poly.type
_entity_poly.pdbx_seq_one_letter_code
_entity_poly.pdbx_strand_id
1 'polypeptide(L)'
;MAKLYFRYGAMGSSKTANAIMVQYNYQERGQNALMLKPQLDSRDGARVVGSRSGLSAPCRYREELDDIDLSAYNCIIVDEAQFLNKAQVQRLVDIVDDMEIPVICYGLRADFQGNLFEGSHWLMAWADTIEEIKTVCWCGKKATCNARIMDGRVVKSGEQIVLGGNESYVALCRKHWARGELAPLEIRRITAGKEACMALLLDADPSEELVRGYLDEGEMYIVVVNGQTASEAVVVQRDDGAYEIKNLATVPELRGRGYAGRLIRHLFRIFASRGERMYVGTSPSNIGFYERFGFEKSYVEKNFFTDNYPEPIVEDGEVLTDMIYLVKTL
;
A
#
# COMPACT_ATOMS: atom_id res chain seq x y z
N MET A 1 26.27 -11.65 -26.07
CA MET A 1 24.96 -11.25 -26.64
C MET A 1 24.09 -10.80 -25.51
N ALA A 2 23.62 -9.57 -25.56
CA ALA A 2 22.66 -9.02 -24.59
C ALA A 2 21.35 -9.80 -24.65
N LYS A 3 20.51 -9.64 -23.63
CA LYS A 3 19.21 -10.35 -23.55
C LYS A 3 18.12 -9.43 -23.00
N LEU A 4 16.89 -9.68 -23.45
CA LEU A 4 15.69 -9.14 -22.86
C LEU A 4 15.19 -10.10 -21.76
N TYR A 5 15.09 -9.59 -20.53
CA TYR A 5 14.58 -10.34 -19.38
C TYR A 5 13.20 -9.83 -18.99
N PHE A 6 12.28 -10.75 -18.72
CA PHE A 6 11.00 -10.41 -18.09
C PHE A 6 10.88 -11.10 -16.74
N ARG A 7 11.01 -10.33 -15.67
CA ARG A 7 10.87 -10.75 -14.28
C ARG A 7 9.50 -10.34 -13.75
N TYR A 8 8.59 -11.28 -13.79
CA TYR A 8 7.21 -11.01 -13.36
C TYR A 8 6.88 -11.61 -11.99
N GLY A 9 5.86 -11.08 -11.33
CA GLY A 9 5.33 -11.64 -10.08
C GLY A 9 4.02 -10.98 -9.69
N ALA A 10 3.26 -11.59 -8.78
CA ALA A 10 2.08 -10.97 -8.22
C ALA A 10 2.45 -9.73 -7.38
N MET A 11 1.47 -8.94 -7.00
CA MET A 11 1.69 -7.79 -6.13
C MET A 11 2.36 -8.23 -4.81
N GLY A 12 3.27 -7.41 -4.28
CA GLY A 12 4.01 -7.75 -3.07
C GLY A 12 5.09 -8.82 -3.24
N SER A 13 5.53 -9.12 -4.49
CA SER A 13 6.64 -10.05 -4.74
C SER A 13 8.03 -9.37 -4.77
N SER A 14 8.16 -8.15 -4.24
CA SER A 14 9.43 -7.41 -4.14
C SER A 14 10.12 -7.11 -5.49
N LYS A 15 9.35 -6.96 -6.58
CA LYS A 15 9.86 -6.64 -7.92
C LYS A 15 10.70 -5.37 -7.92
N THR A 16 10.14 -4.26 -7.45
CA THR A 16 10.81 -2.96 -7.38
C THR A 16 12.07 -3.01 -6.51
N ALA A 17 12.03 -3.69 -5.35
CA ALA A 17 13.22 -3.87 -4.52
C ALA A 17 14.33 -4.62 -5.28
N ASN A 18 13.97 -5.68 -6.02
CA ASN A 18 14.90 -6.43 -6.84
C ASN A 18 15.47 -5.57 -7.99
N ALA A 19 14.65 -4.74 -8.63
CA ALA A 19 15.08 -3.78 -9.65
C ALA A 19 16.14 -2.80 -9.10
N ILE A 20 15.85 -2.21 -7.92
CA ILE A 20 16.76 -1.27 -7.24
C ILE A 20 18.07 -1.96 -6.88
N MET A 21 18.04 -3.19 -6.35
CA MET A 21 19.24 -3.95 -6.02
C MET A 21 20.08 -4.27 -7.25
N VAL A 22 19.46 -4.57 -8.39
CA VAL A 22 20.21 -4.78 -9.65
C VAL A 22 20.88 -3.49 -10.09
N GLN A 23 20.20 -2.34 -10.06
CA GLN A 23 20.79 -1.03 -10.37
C GLN A 23 22.01 -0.76 -9.46
N TYR A 24 21.86 -0.98 -8.17
CA TYR A 24 22.93 -0.81 -7.19
C TYR A 24 24.15 -1.69 -7.50
N ASN A 25 23.94 -2.97 -7.86
CA ASN A 25 25.02 -3.89 -8.21
C ASN A 25 25.84 -3.42 -9.43
N TYR A 26 25.20 -2.80 -10.42
CA TYR A 26 25.92 -2.18 -11.54
C TYR A 26 26.76 -1.00 -11.07
N GLN A 27 26.17 -0.11 -10.26
CA GLN A 27 26.86 1.08 -9.74
C GLN A 27 28.06 0.75 -8.87
N GLU A 28 27.99 -0.29 -8.02
CA GLU A 28 29.15 -0.76 -7.22
C GLU A 28 30.32 -1.21 -8.08
N ARG A 29 30.09 -1.60 -9.33
CA ARG A 29 31.13 -2.04 -10.29
C ARG A 29 31.56 -0.91 -11.22
N GLY A 30 31.16 0.34 -10.96
CA GLY A 30 31.46 1.49 -11.81
C GLY A 30 30.72 1.46 -13.16
N GLN A 31 29.63 0.69 -13.26
CA GLN A 31 28.78 0.58 -14.44
C GLN A 31 27.48 1.37 -14.23
N ASN A 32 26.89 1.85 -15.32
CA ASN A 32 25.65 2.62 -15.27
C ASN A 32 24.47 1.76 -15.68
N ALA A 33 23.45 1.68 -14.82
CA ALA A 33 22.15 1.10 -15.15
C ALA A 33 21.08 2.18 -15.18
N LEU A 34 20.38 2.31 -16.31
CA LEU A 34 19.26 3.23 -16.48
C LEU A 34 17.99 2.64 -15.89
N MET A 35 17.46 3.24 -14.82
CA MET A 35 16.17 2.88 -14.25
C MET A 35 15.05 3.67 -14.94
N LEU A 36 14.04 2.98 -15.42
CA LEU A 36 12.86 3.55 -16.07
C LEU A 36 11.57 3.11 -15.38
N LYS A 37 10.58 4.00 -15.35
CA LYS A 37 9.19 3.67 -15.03
C LYS A 37 8.23 4.36 -15.99
N PRO A 38 7.02 3.84 -16.26
CA PRO A 38 5.98 4.56 -16.98
C PRO A 38 5.56 5.83 -16.24
N GLN A 39 5.32 6.93 -16.96
CA GLN A 39 4.88 8.20 -16.36
C GLN A 39 3.53 8.07 -15.64
N LEU A 40 2.71 7.13 -16.06
CA LEU A 40 1.44 6.78 -15.40
C LEU A 40 1.62 6.39 -13.92
N ASP A 41 2.79 5.84 -13.55
CA ASP A 41 3.07 5.46 -12.17
C ASP A 41 3.61 6.65 -11.36
N SER A 42 2.72 7.29 -10.60
CA SER A 42 3.03 8.46 -9.77
C SER A 42 3.08 8.16 -8.26
N ARG A 43 2.97 6.89 -7.85
CA ARG A 43 2.81 6.47 -6.44
C ARG A 43 3.95 6.90 -5.53
N ASP A 44 5.19 6.83 -6.01
CA ASP A 44 6.40 7.10 -5.22
C ASP A 44 6.97 8.51 -5.49
N GLY A 45 6.19 9.37 -6.14
CA GLY A 45 6.62 10.70 -6.57
C GLY A 45 7.21 10.74 -7.98
N ALA A 46 7.57 11.93 -8.43
CA ALA A 46 8.13 12.15 -9.74
C ALA A 46 9.58 11.60 -9.81
N ARG A 47 9.88 10.81 -10.84
CA ARG A 47 11.24 10.31 -11.13
C ARG A 47 11.91 9.52 -10.00
N VAL A 48 11.10 8.84 -9.17
CA VAL A 48 11.56 7.96 -8.10
C VAL A 48 10.80 6.63 -8.22
N VAL A 49 11.51 5.53 -8.08
CA VAL A 49 10.92 4.20 -7.83
C VAL A 49 11.10 3.87 -6.35
N GLY A 50 10.03 3.41 -5.70
CA GLY A 50 10.01 3.08 -4.29
C GLY A 50 9.49 1.67 -4.03
N SER A 51 10.14 0.94 -3.14
CA SER A 51 9.69 -0.37 -2.69
C SER A 51 9.00 -0.28 -1.34
N ARG A 52 8.09 -1.20 -1.05
CA ARG A 52 7.44 -1.31 0.27
C ARG A 52 8.42 -1.60 1.42
N SER A 53 9.63 -2.06 1.12
CA SER A 53 10.69 -2.29 2.11
C SER A 53 11.52 -1.04 2.41
N GLY A 54 11.11 0.13 1.92
CA GLY A 54 11.79 1.40 2.15
C GLY A 54 12.97 1.68 1.22
N LEU A 55 13.27 0.79 0.26
CA LEU A 55 14.29 1.08 -0.75
C LEU A 55 13.72 2.04 -1.80
N SER A 56 14.51 3.03 -2.19
CA SER A 56 14.16 3.96 -3.26
C SER A 56 15.37 4.26 -4.15
N ALA A 57 15.10 4.60 -5.41
CA ALA A 57 16.13 4.98 -6.36
C ALA A 57 15.60 6.01 -7.37
N PRO A 58 16.47 6.91 -7.88
CA PRO A 58 16.09 7.80 -8.94
C PRO A 58 15.83 7.03 -10.23
N CYS A 59 14.87 7.48 -11.01
CA CYS A 59 14.53 6.92 -12.30
C CYS A 59 14.22 8.00 -13.33
N ARG A 60 14.10 7.60 -14.59
CA ARG A 60 13.56 8.42 -15.67
C ARG A 60 12.23 7.85 -16.14
N TYR A 61 11.48 8.64 -16.86
CA TYR A 61 10.25 8.12 -17.46
C TYR A 61 10.56 7.32 -18.71
N ARG A 62 9.84 6.21 -18.93
CA ARG A 62 9.97 5.39 -20.12
C ARG A 62 9.74 6.20 -21.41
N GLU A 63 8.87 7.16 -21.34
CA GLU A 63 8.50 8.05 -22.44
C GLU A 63 9.65 8.93 -22.93
N GLU A 64 10.68 9.10 -22.09
CA GLU A 64 11.89 9.87 -22.42
C GLU A 64 13.00 9.01 -23.04
N LEU A 65 12.81 7.69 -23.19
CA LEU A 65 13.87 6.74 -23.59
C LEU A 65 14.51 7.11 -24.93
N ASP A 66 13.74 7.61 -25.88
CA ASP A 66 14.26 7.94 -27.21
C ASP A 66 15.08 9.24 -27.24
N ASP A 67 14.99 10.06 -26.19
CA ASP A 67 15.76 11.31 -25.99
C ASP A 67 17.05 11.07 -25.16
N ILE A 68 17.31 9.84 -24.70
CA ILE A 68 18.46 9.50 -23.86
C ILE A 68 19.58 8.95 -24.72
N ASP A 69 20.79 9.47 -24.55
CA ASP A 69 22.00 8.84 -25.07
C ASP A 69 22.28 7.55 -24.31
N LEU A 70 21.96 6.42 -24.94
CA LEU A 70 22.11 5.09 -24.35
C LEU A 70 23.55 4.59 -24.32
N SER A 71 24.48 5.23 -25.03
CA SER A 71 25.90 4.81 -25.07
C SER A 71 26.59 4.87 -23.70
N ALA A 72 26.05 5.65 -22.77
CA ALA A 72 26.54 5.78 -21.41
C ALA A 72 26.06 4.67 -20.45
N TYR A 73 25.20 3.75 -20.91
CA TYR A 73 24.57 2.75 -20.04
C TYR A 73 24.96 1.33 -20.41
N ASN A 74 25.16 0.52 -19.37
CA ASN A 74 25.52 -0.90 -19.47
C ASN A 74 24.32 -1.82 -19.27
N CYS A 75 23.19 -1.29 -18.81
CA CYS A 75 21.94 -2.01 -18.58
C CYS A 75 20.76 -1.04 -18.55
N ILE A 76 19.60 -1.49 -19.00
CA ILE A 76 18.33 -0.78 -18.82
C ILE A 76 17.43 -1.63 -17.93
N ILE A 77 16.83 -1.01 -16.93
CA ILE A 77 15.88 -1.63 -15.99
C ILE A 77 14.55 -0.89 -16.11
N VAL A 78 13.48 -1.63 -16.36
CA VAL A 78 12.12 -1.05 -16.49
C VAL A 78 11.25 -1.63 -15.39
N ASP A 79 10.83 -0.78 -14.45
CA ASP A 79 9.82 -1.17 -13.45
C ASP A 79 8.41 -0.90 -13.97
N GLU A 80 7.40 -1.60 -13.43
CA GLU A 80 5.99 -1.55 -13.84
C GLU A 80 5.78 -1.76 -15.35
N ALA A 81 6.61 -2.63 -15.95
CA ALA A 81 6.65 -2.88 -17.40
C ALA A 81 5.34 -3.43 -17.99
N GLN A 82 4.38 -3.89 -17.18
CA GLN A 82 3.06 -4.30 -17.65
C GLN A 82 2.28 -3.15 -18.30
N PHE A 83 2.62 -1.89 -18.00
CA PHE A 83 1.96 -0.72 -18.58
C PHE A 83 2.55 -0.28 -19.93
N LEU A 84 3.56 -0.98 -20.43
CA LEU A 84 4.09 -0.74 -21.76
C LEU A 84 3.08 -1.17 -22.84
N ASN A 85 3.10 -0.48 -23.97
CA ASN A 85 2.42 -0.94 -25.18
C ASN A 85 3.38 -1.75 -26.08
N LYS A 86 2.82 -2.32 -27.17
CA LYS A 86 3.59 -3.13 -28.12
C LYS A 86 4.82 -2.43 -28.68
N ALA A 87 4.65 -1.18 -29.15
CA ALA A 87 5.75 -0.41 -29.77
C ALA A 87 6.88 -0.13 -28.74
N GLN A 88 6.52 0.13 -27.50
CA GLN A 88 7.48 0.34 -26.43
C GLN A 88 8.27 -0.94 -26.09
N VAL A 89 7.63 -2.10 -26.09
CA VAL A 89 8.32 -3.38 -25.90
C VAL A 89 9.21 -3.67 -27.11
N GLN A 90 8.75 -3.42 -28.35
CA GLN A 90 9.57 -3.57 -29.54
C GLN A 90 10.83 -2.70 -29.46
N ARG A 91 10.70 -1.46 -29.03
CA ARG A 91 11.88 -0.57 -28.85
C ARG A 91 12.92 -1.14 -27.87
N LEU A 92 12.47 -1.85 -26.81
CA LEU A 92 13.39 -2.53 -25.90
C LEU A 92 14.08 -3.73 -26.56
N VAL A 93 13.39 -4.46 -27.42
CA VAL A 93 14.00 -5.54 -28.24
C VAL A 93 15.06 -4.97 -29.16
N ASP A 94 14.76 -3.88 -29.90
CA ASP A 94 15.71 -3.23 -30.83
C ASP A 94 17.00 -2.77 -30.07
N ILE A 95 16.87 -2.26 -28.85
CA ILE A 95 18.01 -1.89 -28.02
C ILE A 95 18.88 -3.11 -27.68
N VAL A 96 18.26 -4.23 -27.33
CA VAL A 96 18.96 -5.48 -27.03
C VAL A 96 19.71 -5.99 -28.26
N ASP A 97 19.04 -6.01 -29.41
CA ASP A 97 19.54 -6.64 -30.62
C ASP A 97 20.57 -5.75 -31.34
N ASP A 98 20.33 -4.45 -31.44
CA ASP A 98 21.14 -3.52 -32.25
C ASP A 98 22.26 -2.85 -31.42
N MET A 99 22.01 -2.57 -30.13
CA MET A 99 22.95 -1.86 -29.27
C MET A 99 23.67 -2.77 -28.27
N GLU A 100 23.29 -4.06 -28.19
CA GLU A 100 23.83 -5.04 -27.28
C GLU A 100 23.75 -4.61 -25.78
N ILE A 101 22.74 -3.84 -25.41
CA ILE A 101 22.48 -3.42 -24.03
C ILE A 101 21.43 -4.36 -23.42
N PRO A 102 21.73 -5.08 -22.32
CA PRO A 102 20.75 -5.93 -21.66
C PRO A 102 19.60 -5.10 -21.07
N VAL A 103 18.37 -5.59 -21.23
CA VAL A 103 17.16 -4.95 -20.70
C VAL A 103 16.45 -5.90 -19.73
N ILE A 104 16.14 -5.41 -18.53
CA ILE A 104 15.47 -6.18 -17.48
C ILE A 104 14.14 -5.51 -17.14
N CYS A 105 13.03 -6.14 -17.52
CA CYS A 105 11.69 -5.66 -17.28
C CYS A 105 11.09 -6.32 -16.03
N TYR A 106 10.58 -5.53 -15.09
CA TYR A 106 9.85 -5.96 -13.92
C TYR A 106 8.38 -5.58 -14.04
N GLY A 107 7.46 -6.51 -13.79
CA GLY A 107 6.04 -6.21 -13.93
C GLY A 107 5.09 -7.27 -13.40
N LEU A 108 3.79 -6.95 -13.43
CA LEU A 108 2.72 -7.89 -13.16
C LEU A 108 2.48 -8.72 -14.43
N ARG A 109 2.22 -10.03 -14.28
CA ARG A 109 1.82 -10.84 -15.43
C ARG A 109 0.40 -10.54 -15.91
N ALA A 110 -0.54 -10.54 -14.96
CA ALA A 110 -1.96 -10.40 -15.23
C ALA A 110 -2.63 -9.42 -14.27
N ASP A 111 -3.75 -8.86 -14.70
CA ASP A 111 -4.63 -8.00 -13.92
C ASP A 111 -5.44 -8.81 -12.87
N PHE A 112 -6.34 -8.14 -12.18
CA PHE A 112 -7.21 -8.74 -11.16
C PHE A 112 -8.31 -9.63 -11.73
N GLN A 113 -8.61 -9.52 -13.03
CA GLN A 113 -9.57 -10.34 -13.76
C GLN A 113 -8.93 -11.63 -14.29
N GLY A 114 -7.58 -11.67 -14.33
CA GLY A 114 -6.80 -12.78 -14.86
C GLY A 114 -6.38 -12.60 -16.31
N ASN A 115 -6.60 -11.43 -16.91
CA ASN A 115 -6.15 -11.10 -18.25
C ASN A 115 -4.71 -10.60 -18.24
N LEU A 116 -3.94 -10.90 -19.28
CA LEU A 116 -2.62 -10.32 -19.44
C LEU A 116 -2.73 -8.81 -19.67
N PHE A 117 -1.82 -8.04 -19.06
CA PHE A 117 -1.58 -6.67 -19.48
C PHE A 117 -0.93 -6.66 -20.88
N GLU A 118 -1.09 -5.57 -21.63
CA GLU A 118 -0.53 -5.45 -22.97
C GLU A 118 0.99 -5.61 -22.97
N GLY A 119 1.72 -4.87 -22.12
CA GLY A 119 3.16 -4.98 -22.01
C GLY A 119 3.61 -6.38 -21.60
N SER A 120 2.90 -6.99 -20.67
CA SER A 120 3.21 -8.36 -20.22
C SER A 120 2.96 -9.40 -21.33
N HIS A 121 1.94 -9.19 -22.17
CA HIS A 121 1.69 -10.06 -23.32
C HIS A 121 2.89 -10.10 -24.25
N TRP A 122 3.42 -8.93 -24.63
CA TRP A 122 4.55 -8.83 -25.55
C TRP A 122 5.87 -9.25 -24.92
N LEU A 123 6.10 -8.95 -23.63
CA LEU A 123 7.27 -9.42 -22.90
C LEU A 123 7.26 -10.94 -22.72
N MET A 124 6.11 -11.56 -22.50
CA MET A 124 6.00 -13.04 -22.46
C MET A 124 6.29 -13.68 -23.82
N ALA A 125 6.00 -12.98 -24.92
CA ALA A 125 6.21 -13.47 -26.27
C ALA A 125 7.67 -13.29 -26.76
N TRP A 126 8.33 -12.20 -26.35
CA TRP A 126 9.60 -11.78 -26.97
C TRP A 126 10.82 -11.81 -26.05
N ALA A 127 10.65 -11.94 -24.72
CA ALA A 127 11.80 -11.99 -23.82
C ALA A 127 12.61 -13.29 -23.97
N ASP A 128 13.93 -13.16 -24.02
CA ASP A 128 14.87 -14.30 -24.04
C ASP A 128 14.84 -15.11 -22.75
N THR A 129 14.54 -14.44 -21.63
CA THR A 129 14.52 -15.07 -20.31
C THR A 129 13.31 -14.57 -19.54
N ILE A 130 12.49 -15.52 -19.07
CA ILE A 130 11.28 -15.24 -18.30
C ILE A 130 11.42 -15.87 -16.93
N GLU A 131 11.35 -15.04 -15.88
CA GLU A 131 11.54 -15.46 -14.48
C GLU A 131 10.38 -15.01 -13.61
N GLU A 132 9.92 -15.89 -12.71
CA GLU A 132 8.88 -15.55 -11.73
C GLU A 132 9.51 -15.15 -10.39
N ILE A 133 9.26 -13.92 -9.95
CA ILE A 133 9.54 -13.49 -8.58
C ILE A 133 8.37 -13.92 -7.70
N LYS A 134 8.63 -14.90 -6.84
CA LYS A 134 7.60 -15.59 -6.06
C LYS A 134 7.15 -14.75 -4.87
N THR A 135 5.86 -14.88 -4.52
CA THR A 135 5.30 -14.41 -3.26
C THR A 135 4.29 -15.41 -2.74
N VAL A 136 3.79 -15.23 -1.53
CA VAL A 136 2.93 -16.18 -0.85
C VAL A 136 1.51 -15.65 -0.65
N CYS A 137 0.54 -16.54 -0.78
CA CYS A 137 -0.83 -16.34 -0.38
C CYS A 137 -0.94 -16.48 1.15
N TRP A 138 -1.97 -15.90 1.76
CA TRP A 138 -2.22 -16.04 3.20
C TRP A 138 -2.27 -17.51 3.69
N CYS A 139 -2.57 -18.46 2.83
CA CYS A 139 -2.58 -19.89 3.17
C CYS A 139 -1.20 -20.58 3.05
N GLY A 140 -0.11 -19.82 2.86
CA GLY A 140 1.24 -20.35 2.69
C GLY A 140 1.58 -20.88 1.29
N LYS A 141 0.61 -21.03 0.39
CA LYS A 141 0.87 -21.43 -0.99
C LYS A 141 1.37 -20.27 -1.84
N LYS A 142 2.07 -20.58 -2.94
CA LYS A 142 2.50 -19.58 -3.92
C LYS A 142 1.30 -18.73 -4.39
N ALA A 143 1.43 -17.42 -4.31
CA ALA A 143 0.46 -16.49 -4.88
C ALA A 143 0.82 -16.21 -6.35
N THR A 144 -0.16 -16.37 -7.24
CA THR A 144 0.00 -16.20 -8.69
C THR A 144 -1.01 -15.25 -9.30
N CYS A 145 -1.99 -14.82 -8.51
CA CYS A 145 -3.09 -13.96 -8.96
C CYS A 145 -3.12 -12.68 -8.13
N ASN A 146 -3.47 -11.57 -8.76
CA ASN A 146 -3.78 -10.32 -8.09
C ASN A 146 -5.30 -10.26 -7.85
N ALA A 147 -5.74 -9.97 -6.65
CA ALA A 147 -7.14 -9.80 -6.32
C ALA A 147 -7.40 -8.34 -5.96
N ARG A 148 -8.35 -7.70 -6.63
CA ARG A 148 -8.87 -6.39 -6.24
C ARG A 148 -9.90 -6.58 -5.14
N ILE A 149 -9.82 -5.74 -4.12
CA ILE A 149 -10.73 -5.75 -2.98
C ILE A 149 -11.55 -4.46 -3.01
N MET A 150 -12.87 -4.61 -2.98
CA MET A 150 -13.82 -3.52 -2.75
C MET A 150 -14.78 -3.96 -1.65
N ASP A 151 -15.00 -3.12 -0.67
CA ASP A 151 -15.88 -3.39 0.49
C ASP A 151 -15.61 -4.74 1.18
N GLY A 152 -14.34 -5.11 1.28
CA GLY A 152 -13.90 -6.34 1.92
C GLY A 152 -14.17 -7.63 1.11
N ARG A 153 -14.51 -7.51 -0.17
CA ARG A 153 -14.76 -8.64 -1.07
C ARG A 153 -13.85 -8.58 -2.29
N VAL A 154 -13.47 -9.74 -2.80
CA VAL A 154 -12.76 -9.83 -4.07
C VAL A 154 -13.72 -9.53 -5.21
N VAL A 155 -13.37 -8.54 -6.04
CA VAL A 155 -14.12 -8.19 -7.25
C VAL A 155 -13.40 -8.69 -8.50
N LYS A 156 -14.18 -9.03 -9.53
CA LYS A 156 -13.70 -9.60 -10.80
C LYS A 156 -14.15 -8.83 -12.03
N SER A 157 -14.76 -7.67 -11.81
CA SER A 157 -15.24 -6.79 -12.89
C SER A 157 -14.85 -5.34 -12.61
N GLY A 158 -14.79 -4.53 -13.64
CA GLY A 158 -14.41 -3.12 -13.56
C GLY A 158 -13.24 -2.78 -14.47
N GLU A 159 -12.82 -1.53 -14.48
CA GLU A 159 -11.68 -1.06 -15.29
C GLU A 159 -10.40 -1.78 -14.91
N GLN A 160 -9.56 -2.10 -15.91
CA GLN A 160 -8.31 -2.83 -15.70
C GLN A 160 -7.35 -2.09 -14.78
N ILE A 161 -7.22 -0.79 -14.95
CA ILE A 161 -6.32 0.08 -14.18
C ILE A 161 -7.18 1.02 -13.33
N VAL A 162 -7.03 0.93 -12.02
CA VAL A 162 -7.48 1.93 -11.07
C VAL A 162 -6.23 2.38 -10.32
N LEU A 163 -5.88 3.64 -10.49
CA LEU A 163 -4.80 4.27 -9.73
C LEU A 163 -5.28 4.44 -8.30
N GLY A 164 -4.97 3.48 -7.48
CA GLY A 164 -5.29 3.48 -6.05
C GLY A 164 -4.18 2.80 -5.29
N GLY A 165 -4.02 3.17 -4.03
CA GLY A 165 -3.01 2.59 -3.15
C GLY A 165 -3.16 1.07 -3.00
N ASN A 166 -2.19 0.47 -2.36
CA ASN A 166 -2.10 -0.96 -2.10
C ASN A 166 -3.29 -1.56 -1.32
N GLU A 167 -4.15 -0.70 -0.79
CA GLU A 167 -5.35 -1.05 -0.01
C GLU A 167 -6.40 -1.82 -0.82
N SER A 168 -6.36 -1.66 -2.15
CA SER A 168 -7.33 -2.29 -3.04
C SER A 168 -6.90 -3.64 -3.62
N TYR A 169 -5.68 -4.12 -3.36
CA TYR A 169 -5.15 -5.32 -4.00
C TYR A 169 -4.40 -6.24 -3.04
N VAL A 170 -4.56 -7.56 -3.23
CA VAL A 170 -3.84 -8.61 -2.50
C VAL A 170 -3.42 -9.75 -3.42
N ALA A 171 -2.24 -10.32 -3.14
CA ALA A 171 -1.76 -11.50 -3.86
C ALA A 171 -2.39 -12.78 -3.30
N LEU A 172 -3.01 -13.58 -4.14
CA LEU A 172 -3.66 -14.83 -3.78
C LEU A 172 -3.16 -16.01 -4.64
N CYS A 173 -3.22 -17.22 -4.08
CA CYS A 173 -3.13 -18.40 -4.92
C CYS A 173 -4.39 -18.52 -5.79
N ARG A 174 -4.29 -19.21 -6.92
CA ARG A 174 -5.39 -19.36 -7.88
C ARG A 174 -6.71 -19.85 -7.25
N LYS A 175 -6.62 -20.80 -6.28
CA LYS A 175 -7.80 -21.30 -5.58
C LYS A 175 -8.55 -20.20 -4.82
N HIS A 176 -7.85 -19.44 -3.99
CA HIS A 176 -8.48 -18.38 -3.20
C HIS A 176 -8.92 -17.20 -4.05
N TRP A 177 -8.13 -16.86 -5.08
CA TRP A 177 -8.54 -15.86 -6.07
C TRP A 177 -9.83 -16.29 -6.79
N ALA A 178 -9.93 -17.54 -7.27
CA ALA A 178 -11.10 -18.05 -7.98
C ALA A 178 -12.36 -18.02 -7.09
N ARG A 179 -12.22 -18.36 -5.81
CA ARG A 179 -13.32 -18.43 -4.84
C ARG A 179 -13.63 -17.10 -4.16
N GLY A 180 -12.79 -16.08 -4.37
CA GLY A 180 -12.91 -14.80 -3.66
C GLY A 180 -12.62 -14.90 -2.16
N GLU A 181 -11.83 -15.88 -1.74
CA GLU A 181 -11.52 -16.14 -0.34
C GLU A 181 -10.32 -15.28 0.11
N LEU A 182 -10.58 -14.34 1.00
CA LEU A 182 -9.55 -13.56 1.69
C LEU A 182 -9.07 -14.27 2.96
N ALA A 183 -7.96 -13.78 3.54
CA ALA A 183 -7.47 -14.29 4.82
C ALA A 183 -8.59 -14.28 5.87
N PRO A 184 -8.75 -15.36 6.66
CA PRO A 184 -9.65 -15.34 7.79
C PRO A 184 -9.33 -14.16 8.68
N LEU A 185 -10.35 -13.39 8.99
CA LEU A 185 -10.25 -12.19 9.80
C LEU A 185 -11.32 -12.29 10.88
N GLU A 186 -10.90 -12.08 12.11
CA GLU A 186 -11.78 -11.99 13.26
C GLU A 186 -11.66 -10.60 13.88
N ILE A 187 -12.80 -9.99 14.26
CA ILE A 187 -12.79 -8.77 15.05
C ILE A 187 -13.26 -9.13 16.44
N ARG A 188 -12.42 -8.81 17.43
CA ARG A 188 -12.69 -9.12 18.85
C ARG A 188 -12.76 -7.82 19.65
N ARG A 189 -13.69 -7.75 20.58
CA ARG A 189 -13.66 -6.77 21.67
C ARG A 189 -12.71 -7.27 22.76
N ILE A 190 -11.82 -6.40 23.21
CA ILE A 190 -10.88 -6.66 24.30
C ILE A 190 -11.44 -6.03 25.57
N THR A 191 -11.72 -6.86 26.56
CA THR A 191 -12.27 -6.43 27.85
C THR A 191 -11.24 -6.43 28.98
N ALA A 192 -10.10 -7.11 28.79
CA ALA A 192 -9.01 -7.18 29.75
C ALA A 192 -7.67 -7.33 29.02
N GLY A 193 -6.59 -6.84 29.61
CA GLY A 193 -5.25 -6.94 29.04
C GLY A 193 -5.05 -6.07 27.80
N LYS A 194 -5.70 -4.91 27.71
CA LYS A 194 -5.60 -3.95 26.59
C LYS A 194 -4.17 -3.47 26.39
N GLU A 195 -3.37 -3.43 27.45
CA GLU A 195 -1.96 -3.02 27.48
C GLU A 195 -1.06 -3.92 26.61
N ALA A 196 -1.50 -5.14 26.31
CA ALA A 196 -0.78 -6.00 25.35
C ALA A 196 -0.68 -5.39 23.95
N CYS A 197 -1.52 -4.40 23.64
CA CYS A 197 -1.48 -3.64 22.40
C CYS A 197 -0.78 -2.28 22.53
N MET A 198 -0.13 -1.97 23.67
CA MET A 198 0.43 -0.64 23.95
C MET A 198 1.38 -0.15 22.85
N ALA A 199 2.24 -1.01 22.31
CA ALA A 199 3.14 -0.63 21.23
C ALA A 199 2.38 -0.16 19.96
N LEU A 200 1.21 -0.75 19.70
CA LEU A 200 0.38 -0.37 18.56
C LEU A 200 -0.45 0.90 18.86
N LEU A 201 -0.93 1.04 20.07
CA LEU A 201 -1.63 2.26 20.53
C LEU A 201 -0.72 3.49 20.44
N LEU A 202 0.54 3.35 20.85
CA LEU A 202 1.55 4.41 20.81
C LEU A 202 2.02 4.76 19.38
N ASP A 203 1.77 3.90 18.41
CA ASP A 203 2.01 4.19 16.99
C ASP A 203 1.00 5.21 16.41
N ALA A 204 -0.21 5.30 16.99
CA ALA A 204 -1.21 6.29 16.62
C ALA A 204 -1.21 7.53 17.55
N ASP A 205 -0.88 7.36 18.83
CA ASP A 205 -0.83 8.42 19.82
C ASP A 205 0.44 8.25 20.68
N PRO A 206 1.51 9.02 20.46
CA PRO A 206 2.79 8.82 21.11
C PRO A 206 2.80 9.15 22.62
N SER A 207 1.72 9.71 23.17
CA SER A 207 1.61 9.99 24.61
C SER A 207 1.03 8.80 25.38
N GLU A 208 1.89 8.07 26.09
CA GLU A 208 1.43 6.95 26.94
C GLU A 208 0.46 7.42 28.03
N GLU A 209 0.63 8.64 28.54
CA GLU A 209 -0.26 9.22 29.55
C GLU A 209 -1.67 9.42 28.99
N LEU A 210 -1.80 10.01 27.81
CA LEU A 210 -3.09 10.19 27.14
C LEU A 210 -3.73 8.83 26.80
N VAL A 211 -2.92 7.91 26.26
CA VAL A 211 -3.40 6.55 25.92
C VAL A 211 -3.97 5.87 27.17
N ARG A 212 -3.26 5.87 28.29
CA ARG A 212 -3.77 5.30 29.55
C ARG A 212 -5.02 5.99 30.06
N GLY A 213 -5.12 7.32 29.89
CA GLY A 213 -6.27 8.10 30.32
C GLY A 213 -7.60 7.66 29.67
N TYR A 214 -7.58 7.29 28.38
CA TYR A 214 -8.80 6.83 27.69
C TYR A 214 -8.91 5.30 27.55
N LEU A 215 -7.84 4.54 27.79
CA LEU A 215 -7.81 3.10 27.54
C LEU A 215 -8.73 2.33 28.48
N ASP A 216 -8.76 2.73 29.76
CA ASP A 216 -9.55 2.04 30.80
C ASP A 216 -11.05 2.19 30.53
N GLU A 217 -11.52 3.39 30.22
CA GLU A 217 -12.93 3.71 29.95
C GLU A 217 -13.35 3.32 28.53
N GLY A 218 -12.44 3.32 27.58
CA GLY A 218 -12.70 3.04 26.17
C GLY A 218 -13.01 1.58 25.89
N GLU A 219 -13.87 1.35 24.91
CA GLU A 219 -14.09 0.03 24.34
C GLU A 219 -13.03 -0.25 23.28
N MET A 220 -12.19 -1.26 23.51
CA MET A 220 -11.15 -1.64 22.56
C MET A 220 -11.58 -2.80 21.68
N TYR A 221 -11.32 -2.66 20.39
CA TYR A 221 -11.55 -3.68 19.37
C TYR A 221 -10.26 -3.94 18.59
N ILE A 222 -9.99 -5.21 18.28
CA ILE A 222 -8.85 -5.61 17.46
C ILE A 222 -9.28 -6.43 16.27
N VAL A 223 -8.55 -6.26 15.17
CA VAL A 223 -8.57 -7.17 14.02
C VAL A 223 -7.51 -8.22 14.21
N VAL A 224 -7.90 -9.48 14.19
CA VAL A 224 -6.98 -10.63 14.27
C VAL A 224 -6.91 -11.31 12.91
N VAL A 225 -5.70 -11.50 12.40
CA VAL A 225 -5.41 -12.19 11.13
C VAL A 225 -4.35 -13.25 11.39
N ASN A 226 -4.65 -14.49 11.04
CA ASN A 226 -3.76 -15.64 11.31
C ASN A 226 -3.30 -15.73 12.78
N GLY A 227 -4.17 -15.38 13.72
CA GLY A 227 -3.88 -15.43 15.16
C GLY A 227 -3.09 -14.24 15.72
N GLN A 228 -2.73 -13.25 14.89
CA GLN A 228 -1.99 -12.06 15.31
C GLN A 228 -2.86 -10.81 15.19
N THR A 229 -2.68 -9.85 16.10
CA THR A 229 -3.33 -8.54 16.02
C THR A 229 -2.77 -7.78 14.80
N ALA A 230 -3.67 -7.36 13.92
CA ALA A 230 -3.34 -6.63 12.70
C ALA A 230 -3.68 -5.14 12.82
N SER A 231 -4.75 -4.81 13.52
CA SER A 231 -5.21 -3.43 13.73
C SER A 231 -5.98 -3.35 15.04
N GLU A 232 -5.99 -2.20 15.66
CA GLU A 232 -6.78 -1.93 16.86
C GLU A 232 -7.55 -0.61 16.72
N ALA A 233 -8.60 -0.43 17.52
CA ALA A 233 -9.28 0.83 17.74
C ALA A 233 -9.80 0.91 19.17
N VAL A 234 -9.71 2.10 19.75
CA VAL A 234 -10.34 2.44 21.02
C VAL A 234 -11.45 3.45 20.78
N VAL A 235 -12.64 3.15 21.27
CA VAL A 235 -13.82 4.02 21.17
C VAL A 235 -14.27 4.45 22.56
N VAL A 236 -14.43 5.74 22.78
CA VAL A 236 -14.97 6.31 24.01
C VAL A 236 -16.33 6.92 23.78
N GLN A 237 -17.14 7.02 24.83
CA GLN A 237 -18.38 7.79 24.80
C GLN A 237 -18.07 9.23 25.22
N ARG A 238 -18.61 10.19 24.47
CA ARG A 238 -18.50 11.62 24.75
C ARG A 238 -19.62 12.07 25.69
N ASP A 239 -19.44 13.22 26.32
CA ASP A 239 -20.42 13.81 27.23
C ASP A 239 -21.78 14.11 26.55
N ASP A 240 -21.75 14.38 25.23
CA ASP A 240 -22.94 14.62 24.41
C ASP A 240 -23.68 13.33 23.99
N GLY A 241 -23.22 12.17 24.47
CA GLY A 241 -23.78 10.85 24.14
C GLY A 241 -23.33 10.28 22.79
N ALA A 242 -22.56 11.02 22.01
CA ALA A 242 -21.91 10.51 20.81
C ALA A 242 -20.72 9.59 21.17
N TYR A 243 -20.16 8.93 20.17
CA TYR A 243 -18.97 8.12 20.32
C TYR A 243 -17.78 8.76 19.58
N GLU A 244 -16.57 8.45 20.02
CA GLU A 244 -15.34 8.93 19.39
C GLU A 244 -14.33 7.79 19.25
N ILE A 245 -13.81 7.61 18.04
CA ILE A 245 -12.63 6.78 17.82
C ILE A 245 -11.41 7.57 18.31
N LYS A 246 -10.92 7.23 19.51
CA LYS A 246 -9.80 7.88 20.18
C LYS A 246 -8.45 7.42 19.63
N ASN A 247 -8.39 6.14 19.27
CA ASN A 247 -7.17 5.53 18.73
C ASN A 247 -7.55 4.56 17.61
N LEU A 248 -6.75 4.55 16.55
CA LEU A 248 -6.88 3.61 15.44
C LEU A 248 -5.52 3.38 14.81
N ALA A 249 -4.96 2.22 15.03
CA ALA A 249 -3.68 1.84 14.43
C ALA A 249 -3.74 0.53 13.65
N THR A 250 -2.79 0.37 12.75
CA THR A 250 -2.53 -0.88 12.02
C THR A 250 -1.05 -1.17 12.06
N VAL A 251 -0.70 -2.40 12.43
CA VAL A 251 0.69 -2.88 12.44
C VAL A 251 1.39 -2.46 11.16
N PRO A 252 2.57 -1.80 11.21
CA PRO A 252 3.22 -1.19 10.06
C PRO A 252 3.35 -2.11 8.84
N GLU A 253 3.75 -3.37 9.04
CA GLU A 253 3.93 -4.38 7.99
C GLU A 253 2.61 -4.86 7.38
N LEU A 254 1.49 -4.52 8.02
CA LEU A 254 0.13 -4.90 7.61
C LEU A 254 -0.69 -3.71 7.11
N ARG A 255 -0.12 -2.48 7.11
CA ARG A 255 -0.76 -1.29 6.54
C ARG A 255 -1.07 -1.49 5.05
N GLY A 256 -2.03 -0.74 4.53
CA GLY A 256 -2.46 -0.85 3.13
C GLY A 256 -3.22 -2.13 2.78
N ARG A 257 -3.63 -2.96 3.76
CA ARG A 257 -4.41 -4.20 3.53
C ARG A 257 -5.88 -4.06 3.92
N GLY A 258 -6.31 -2.85 4.28
CA GLY A 258 -7.71 -2.51 4.56
C GLY A 258 -8.23 -2.98 5.93
N TYR A 259 -7.34 -3.32 6.89
CA TYR A 259 -7.77 -3.80 8.21
C TYR A 259 -8.42 -2.70 9.04
N ALA A 260 -7.85 -1.49 9.09
CA ALA A 260 -8.46 -0.33 9.74
C ALA A 260 -9.86 -0.03 9.17
N GLY A 261 -10.02 -0.05 7.84
CA GLY A 261 -11.31 0.16 7.20
C GLY A 261 -12.36 -0.89 7.54
N ARG A 262 -11.95 -2.16 7.71
CA ARG A 262 -12.85 -3.22 8.19
C ARG A 262 -13.25 -3.00 9.64
N LEU A 263 -12.32 -2.53 10.46
CA LEU A 263 -12.57 -2.21 11.86
C LEU A 263 -13.55 -1.03 11.98
N ILE A 264 -13.33 0.07 11.26
CA ILE A 264 -14.26 1.22 11.21
C ILE A 264 -15.69 0.79 10.83
N ARG A 265 -15.86 0.01 9.75
CA ARG A 265 -17.19 -0.47 9.35
C ARG A 265 -17.83 -1.39 10.40
N HIS A 266 -17.02 -2.15 11.14
CA HIS A 266 -17.51 -2.97 12.24
C HIS A 266 -17.98 -2.11 13.40
N LEU A 267 -17.23 -1.07 13.76
CA LEU A 267 -17.62 -0.09 14.79
C LEU A 267 -18.92 0.60 14.43
N PHE A 268 -19.11 1.06 13.19
CA PHE A 268 -20.38 1.65 12.75
C PHE A 268 -21.56 0.72 13.02
N ARG A 269 -21.44 -0.58 12.69
CA ARG A 269 -22.53 -1.55 12.94
C ARG A 269 -22.86 -1.77 14.41
N ILE A 270 -21.83 -1.74 15.27
CA ILE A 270 -22.02 -1.95 16.71
C ILE A 270 -22.63 -0.69 17.34
N PHE A 271 -22.10 0.47 17.00
CA PHE A 271 -22.48 1.72 17.66
C PHE A 271 -23.73 2.37 17.07
N ALA A 272 -24.19 2.00 15.86
CA ALA A 272 -25.43 2.49 15.27
C ALA A 272 -26.70 2.19 16.10
N SER A 273 -26.67 1.14 16.93
CA SER A 273 -27.79 0.85 17.87
C SER A 273 -27.62 1.54 19.24
N ARG A 274 -26.54 2.27 19.46
CA ARG A 274 -26.15 2.82 20.76
C ARG A 274 -26.00 4.34 20.75
N GLY A 275 -25.85 4.95 19.58
CA GLY A 275 -25.71 6.38 19.40
C GLY A 275 -25.90 6.79 17.95
N GLU A 276 -26.08 8.09 17.71
CA GLU A 276 -26.39 8.64 16.39
C GLU A 276 -25.15 9.13 15.63
N ARG A 277 -24.07 9.41 16.34
CA ARG A 277 -22.87 10.05 15.76
C ARG A 277 -21.59 9.40 16.27
N MET A 278 -20.63 9.31 15.37
CA MET A 278 -19.27 8.90 15.69
C MET A 278 -18.29 9.97 15.22
N TYR A 279 -17.41 10.40 16.10
CA TYR A 279 -16.36 11.37 15.86
C TYR A 279 -15.00 10.68 15.70
N VAL A 280 -14.06 11.39 15.09
CA VAL A 280 -12.64 11.08 15.11
C VAL A 280 -11.85 12.38 15.02
N GLY A 281 -10.86 12.55 15.90
CA GLY A 281 -9.85 13.59 15.79
C GLY A 281 -8.72 13.11 14.90
N THR A 282 -8.21 13.97 14.02
CA THR A 282 -7.17 13.58 13.06
C THR A 282 -6.30 14.76 12.63
N SER A 283 -5.13 14.46 12.07
CA SER A 283 -4.28 15.41 11.38
C SER A 283 -4.79 15.72 9.95
N PRO A 284 -4.33 16.82 9.33
CA PRO A 284 -4.72 17.18 7.96
C PRO A 284 -4.44 16.08 6.92
N SER A 285 -3.32 15.36 7.04
CA SER A 285 -2.89 14.31 6.10
C SER A 285 -3.86 13.10 6.09
N ASN A 286 -4.52 12.81 7.20
CA ASN A 286 -5.39 11.65 7.37
C ASN A 286 -6.88 11.93 7.09
N ILE A 287 -7.28 13.17 6.80
CA ILE A 287 -8.69 13.52 6.51
C ILE A 287 -9.26 12.65 5.40
N GLY A 288 -8.57 12.55 4.26
CA GLY A 288 -9.01 11.77 3.10
C GLY A 288 -9.16 10.27 3.39
N PHE A 289 -8.47 9.74 4.40
CA PHE A 289 -8.68 8.37 4.85
C PHE A 289 -10.08 8.20 5.46
N TYR A 290 -10.49 9.09 6.35
CA TYR A 290 -11.78 9.00 7.03
C TYR A 290 -12.96 9.40 6.13
N GLU A 291 -12.79 10.38 5.23
CA GLU A 291 -13.81 10.78 4.27
C GLU A 291 -14.29 9.61 3.40
N ARG A 292 -13.42 8.65 3.07
CA ARG A 292 -13.79 7.41 2.35
C ARG A 292 -14.81 6.54 3.10
N PHE A 293 -14.96 6.72 4.40
CA PHE A 293 -15.95 6.04 5.23
C PHE A 293 -17.18 6.89 5.51
N GLY A 294 -17.27 8.07 4.90
CA GLY A 294 -18.40 8.98 5.04
C GLY A 294 -18.34 9.86 6.29
N PHE A 295 -17.14 10.08 6.84
CA PHE A 295 -16.91 11.15 7.80
C PHE A 295 -16.86 12.49 7.07
N GLU A 296 -17.39 13.53 7.72
CA GLU A 296 -17.39 14.92 7.23
C GLU A 296 -16.73 15.81 8.27
N LYS A 297 -16.10 16.91 7.83
CA LYS A 297 -15.48 17.87 8.76
C LYS A 297 -16.53 18.48 9.68
N SER A 298 -16.22 18.52 10.97
CA SER A 298 -17.10 19.04 12.02
C SER A 298 -16.55 20.33 12.63
N TYR A 299 -15.47 20.25 13.38
CA TYR A 299 -14.84 21.41 14.01
C TYR A 299 -13.32 21.21 14.11
N VAL A 300 -12.63 22.27 14.53
CA VAL A 300 -11.18 22.26 14.74
C VAL A 300 -10.91 22.64 16.19
N GLU A 301 -10.17 21.79 16.89
CA GLU A 301 -9.64 22.08 18.22
C GLU A 301 -8.25 22.73 18.07
N LYS A 302 -8.20 24.01 18.37
CA LYS A 302 -7.00 24.82 18.23
C LYS A 302 -5.97 24.46 19.26
N ASN A 303 -4.69 24.44 18.83
CA ASN A 303 -3.53 24.16 19.67
C ASN A 303 -3.54 22.78 20.36
N PHE A 304 -4.39 21.84 19.93
CA PHE A 304 -4.53 20.54 20.58
C PHE A 304 -3.15 19.85 20.75
N PHE A 305 -2.37 19.78 19.67
CA PHE A 305 -1.08 19.10 19.73
C PHE A 305 -0.06 19.85 20.57
N THR A 306 -0.06 21.16 20.53
CA THR A 306 0.87 21.99 21.34
C THR A 306 0.54 22.01 22.82
N ASP A 307 -0.75 21.87 23.17
CA ASP A 307 -1.20 21.93 24.57
C ASP A 307 -1.13 20.54 25.27
N ASN A 308 -1.23 19.47 24.49
CA ASN A 308 -1.31 18.09 25.06
C ASN A 308 -0.01 17.28 24.90
N TYR A 309 0.95 17.72 24.08
CA TYR A 309 2.19 16.99 23.88
C TYR A 309 3.40 17.85 24.22
N PRO A 310 4.32 17.33 25.06
CA PRO A 310 5.50 18.08 25.49
C PRO A 310 6.52 18.31 24.35
N GLU A 311 6.52 17.43 23.35
CA GLU A 311 7.36 17.55 22.16
C GLU A 311 6.50 17.78 20.91
N PRO A 312 6.96 18.59 19.95
CA PRO A 312 6.21 18.82 18.71
C PRO A 312 5.96 17.51 17.96
N ILE A 313 4.70 17.27 17.58
CA ILE A 313 4.35 16.17 16.70
C ILE A 313 4.60 16.61 15.25
N VAL A 314 5.41 15.85 14.52
CA VAL A 314 5.75 16.12 13.11
C VAL A 314 5.19 15.03 12.23
N GLU A 315 4.39 15.38 11.24
CA GLU A 315 3.83 14.48 10.23
C GLU A 315 4.08 15.07 8.84
N ASP A 316 4.60 14.26 7.91
CA ASP A 316 4.96 14.67 6.55
C ASP A 316 5.88 15.93 6.47
N GLY A 317 6.69 16.16 7.52
CA GLY A 317 7.61 17.30 7.62
C GLY A 317 6.97 18.59 8.14
N GLU A 318 5.69 18.57 8.52
CA GLU A 318 4.98 19.71 9.12
C GLU A 318 4.73 19.46 10.61
N VAL A 319 4.86 20.52 11.41
CA VAL A 319 4.53 20.48 12.85
C VAL A 319 3.03 20.62 13.01
N LEU A 320 2.41 19.62 13.66
CA LEU A 320 0.99 19.64 13.96
C LEU A 320 0.70 20.61 15.12
N THR A 321 -0.35 21.43 14.96
CA THR A 321 -0.85 22.35 16.00
C THR A 321 -2.29 22.04 16.38
N ASP A 322 -3.16 21.94 15.40
CA ASP A 322 -4.61 21.84 15.55
C ASP A 322 -5.10 20.42 15.27
N MET A 323 -6.05 19.93 16.05
CA MET A 323 -6.77 18.67 15.79
C MET A 323 -8.03 18.96 14.98
N ILE A 324 -8.20 18.24 13.87
CA ILE A 324 -9.41 18.36 13.03
C ILE A 324 -10.36 17.23 13.41
N TYR A 325 -11.53 17.60 13.89
CA TYR A 325 -12.58 16.64 14.20
C TYR A 325 -13.48 16.41 13.00
N LEU A 326 -13.66 15.14 12.67
CA LEU A 326 -14.63 14.68 11.68
C LEU A 326 -15.77 13.96 12.37
N VAL A 327 -16.95 13.98 11.77
CA VAL A 327 -18.16 13.33 12.29
C VAL A 327 -18.83 12.47 11.23
N LYS A 328 -19.36 11.34 11.67
CA LYS A 328 -20.20 10.44 10.86
C LYS A 328 -21.51 10.19 11.56
N THR A 329 -22.64 10.36 10.86
CA THR A 329 -23.95 9.84 11.29
C THR A 329 -23.96 8.31 11.12
N LEU A 330 -24.29 7.60 12.20
CA LEU A 330 -24.30 6.13 12.27
C LEU A 330 -25.59 5.50 11.73
#